data_d36e903c0a314ca0c5f7e526ee7f6a98
#
_entry.id   d36e903c0a314ca0c5f7e526ee7f6a98
#
_cell.length_a   1.000
_cell.length_b   1.000
_cell.length_c   1.000
_cell.angle_alpha   90.00
_cell.angle_beta   90.00
_cell.angle_gamma   90.00
#
_symmetry.space_group_name_H-M   'P 1'
#
loop_
_entity.id
_entity.type
_entity.pdbx_description
1 polymer ?
#
loop_
_entity_poly.entity_id
_entity_poly.type
_entity_poly.pdbx_seq_one_letter_code
_entity_poly.pdbx_strand_id
1 'polypeptide(L)'
;MFVILNGSFGIGKTTVASLLARAIPGAAIYDPEQVGFVLRRLPAWMLGLARRPPDYQDLAIWRRLIAQGARRKHRHASVVIVPMAFTNPDYLDGFAQALGATAPVHLLCLVAPLDAVRARLTERANKEGREITEFEFRRSQECVEAHRAPNFGIPIDATREPAEIVADIQEKLRL
;
A
#
# COMPACT_ATOMS: atom_id res chain seq x y z
N MET A 1 -2.74 16.54 -3.00
CA MET A 1 -3.45 15.55 -2.15
C MET A 1 -2.69 14.23 -2.09
N PHE A 2 -3.02 13.39 -1.11
CA PHE A 2 -2.51 12.01 -1.03
C PHE A 2 -3.66 11.02 -1.22
N VAL A 3 -3.40 9.94 -1.96
CA VAL A 3 -4.31 8.81 -2.13
C VAL A 3 -3.58 7.57 -1.62
N ILE A 4 -3.92 7.12 -0.42
CA ILE A 4 -3.38 5.89 0.14
C ILE A 4 -4.24 4.73 -0.39
N LEU A 5 -3.63 3.86 -1.17
CA LEU A 5 -4.26 2.69 -1.75
C LEU A 5 -3.84 1.45 -0.96
N ASN A 6 -4.58 1.16 0.10
CA ASN A 6 -4.34 -0.01 0.93
C ASN A 6 -4.92 -1.28 0.27
N GLY A 7 -4.49 -2.44 0.71
CA GLY A 7 -5.00 -3.72 0.22
C GLY A 7 -4.00 -4.87 0.36
N SER A 8 -4.46 -6.09 0.21
CA SER A 8 -3.66 -7.31 0.36
C SER A 8 -2.54 -7.45 -0.68
N PHE A 9 -1.55 -8.27 -0.38
CA PHE A 9 -0.60 -8.78 -1.37
C PHE A 9 -1.39 -9.48 -2.50
N GLY A 10 -0.97 -9.28 -3.76
CA GLY A 10 -1.64 -9.89 -4.92
C GLY A 10 -2.96 -9.26 -5.36
N ILE A 11 -3.52 -8.28 -4.61
CA ILE A 11 -4.84 -7.70 -4.94
C ILE A 11 -4.84 -6.76 -6.15
N GLY A 12 -3.67 -6.34 -6.67
CA GLY A 12 -3.57 -5.48 -7.84
C GLY A 12 -3.25 -4.01 -7.54
N LYS A 13 -2.84 -3.65 -6.32
CA LYS A 13 -2.50 -2.26 -5.94
C LYS A 13 -1.56 -1.55 -6.91
N THR A 14 -0.48 -2.21 -7.31
CA THR A 14 0.53 -1.62 -8.20
C THR A 14 -0.04 -1.32 -9.58
N THR A 15 -0.88 -2.21 -10.11
CA THR A 15 -1.56 -2.03 -11.39
C THR A 15 -2.52 -0.84 -11.32
N VAL A 16 -3.40 -0.82 -10.31
CA VAL A 16 -4.35 0.27 -10.10
C VAL A 16 -3.63 1.60 -9.87
N ALA A 17 -2.58 1.62 -9.02
CA ALA A 17 -1.80 2.83 -8.79
C ALA A 17 -1.13 3.36 -10.07
N SER A 18 -0.62 2.45 -10.92
CA SER A 18 0.01 2.82 -12.19
C SER A 18 -0.99 3.40 -13.18
N LEU A 19 -2.17 2.80 -13.29
CA LEU A 19 -3.24 3.30 -14.17
C LEU A 19 -3.78 4.64 -13.65
N LEU A 20 -4.02 4.76 -12.35
CA LEU A 20 -4.49 5.98 -11.73
C LEU A 20 -3.48 7.13 -11.91
N ALA A 21 -2.18 6.85 -11.76
CA ALA A 21 -1.14 7.86 -11.99
C ALA A 21 -1.06 8.34 -13.44
N ARG A 22 -1.40 7.49 -14.40
CA ARG A 22 -1.47 7.89 -15.82
C ARG A 22 -2.73 8.68 -16.13
N ALA A 23 -3.82 8.40 -15.43
CA ALA A 23 -5.11 9.06 -15.65
C ALA A 23 -5.19 10.45 -15.02
N ILE A 24 -4.36 10.75 -14.00
CA ILE A 24 -4.39 12.03 -13.28
C ILE A 24 -3.16 12.86 -13.65
N PRO A 25 -3.31 14.02 -14.29
CA PRO A 25 -2.20 14.91 -14.63
C PRO A 25 -1.42 15.37 -13.41
N GLY A 26 -0.10 15.22 -13.45
CA GLY A 26 0.79 15.59 -12.34
C GLY A 26 0.77 14.65 -11.15
N ALA A 27 0.12 13.48 -11.26
CA ALA A 27 0.19 12.44 -10.23
C ALA A 27 1.52 11.71 -10.24
N ALA A 28 1.94 11.24 -9.07
CA ALA A 28 3.13 10.41 -8.91
C ALA A 28 2.89 9.29 -7.90
N ILE A 29 3.54 8.16 -8.11
CA ILE A 29 3.53 7.03 -7.17
C ILE A 29 4.67 7.20 -6.18
N TYR A 30 4.38 6.95 -4.91
CA TYR A 30 5.37 6.79 -3.85
C TYR A 30 5.21 5.42 -3.23
N ASP A 31 6.24 4.60 -3.32
CA ASP A 31 6.25 3.23 -2.79
C ASP A 31 7.00 3.17 -1.46
N PRO A 32 6.30 3.04 -0.31
CA PRO A 32 6.90 2.92 1.01
C PRO A 32 7.71 1.64 1.23
N GLU A 33 7.45 0.57 0.46
CA GLU A 33 8.16 -0.71 0.61
C GLU A 33 9.64 -0.57 0.29
N GLN A 34 10.01 0.33 -0.63
CA GLN A 34 11.41 0.62 -0.96
C GLN A 34 12.22 1.05 0.27
N VAL A 35 11.63 1.86 1.15
CA VAL A 35 12.25 2.26 2.42
C VAL A 35 12.46 1.05 3.32
N GLY A 36 11.48 0.14 3.38
CA GLY A 36 11.57 -1.11 4.13
C GLY A 36 12.71 -2.00 3.63
N PHE A 37 12.86 -2.14 2.32
CA PHE A 37 13.97 -2.91 1.73
C PHE A 37 15.35 -2.32 2.06
N VAL A 38 15.48 -1.01 2.05
CA VAL A 38 16.74 -0.35 2.47
C VAL A 38 17.02 -0.61 3.94
N LEU A 39 16.04 -0.42 4.83
CA LEU A 39 16.21 -0.64 6.25
C LEU A 39 16.51 -2.12 6.60
N ARG A 40 15.99 -3.08 5.83
CA ARG A 40 16.30 -4.50 6.00
C ARG A 40 17.76 -4.85 5.70
N ARG A 41 18.47 -4.06 4.89
CA ARG A 41 19.88 -4.27 4.59
C ARG A 41 20.82 -3.73 5.68
N LEU A 42 20.34 -2.81 6.52
CA LEU A 42 21.14 -2.25 7.61
C LEU A 42 21.20 -3.23 8.79
N PRO A 43 22.32 -3.39 9.50
CA PRO A 43 22.39 -4.16 10.75
C PRO A 43 21.45 -3.62 11.83
N ALA A 44 20.89 -4.50 12.68
CA ALA A 44 19.91 -4.11 13.72
C ALA A 44 20.46 -3.03 14.66
N TRP A 45 21.74 -3.13 15.04
CA TRP A 45 22.41 -2.18 15.93
C TRP A 45 22.49 -0.75 15.35
N MET A 46 22.58 -0.60 14.02
CA MET A 46 22.53 0.72 13.37
C MET A 46 21.15 1.38 13.48
N LEU A 47 20.12 0.57 13.69
CA LEU A 47 18.75 1.04 13.92
C LEU A 47 18.43 1.21 15.41
N GLY A 48 19.43 1.03 16.30
CA GLY A 48 19.27 1.09 17.75
C GLY A 48 18.47 -0.09 18.30
N LEU A 49 18.45 -1.23 17.62
CA LEU A 49 17.65 -2.40 17.96
C LEU A 49 18.53 -3.54 18.45
N ALA A 50 18.13 -4.18 19.56
CA ALA A 50 18.74 -5.44 20.02
C ALA A 50 18.36 -6.61 19.08
N ARG A 51 17.13 -6.60 18.55
CA ARG A 51 16.61 -7.59 17.60
C ARG A 51 15.67 -6.92 16.60
N ARG A 52 15.66 -7.41 15.35
CA ARG A 52 14.72 -6.93 14.34
C ARG A 52 13.31 -7.45 14.57
N PRO A 53 12.28 -6.61 14.41
CA PRO A 53 10.92 -7.10 14.35
C PRO A 53 10.71 -7.90 13.04
N PRO A 54 9.76 -8.84 13.03
CA PRO A 54 9.40 -9.63 11.85
C PRO A 54 8.93 -8.75 10.69
N ASP A 55 8.19 -7.69 11.00
CA ASP A 55 7.69 -6.72 10.03
C ASP A 55 8.40 -5.36 10.21
N TYR A 56 8.84 -4.76 9.09
CA TYR A 56 9.44 -3.42 9.10
C TYR A 56 8.42 -2.33 9.46
N GLN A 57 7.11 -2.60 9.34
CA GLN A 57 6.05 -1.69 9.76
C GLN A 57 6.09 -1.41 11.26
N ASP A 58 6.63 -2.34 12.06
CA ASP A 58 6.82 -2.17 13.50
C ASP A 58 7.94 -1.18 13.85
N LEU A 59 8.81 -0.85 12.87
CA LEU A 59 9.88 0.11 13.07
C LEU A 59 9.34 1.55 13.08
N ALA A 60 9.45 2.25 14.21
CA ALA A 60 9.06 3.66 14.30
C ALA A 60 9.83 4.54 13.29
N ILE A 61 11.11 4.23 13.05
CA ILE A 61 11.93 4.93 12.06
C ILE A 61 11.37 4.75 10.65
N TRP A 62 10.90 3.55 10.29
CA TRP A 62 10.29 3.30 8.98
C TRP A 62 9.04 4.16 8.81
N ARG A 63 8.13 4.19 9.78
CA ARG A 63 6.90 4.99 9.73
C ARG A 63 7.18 6.50 9.57
N ARG A 64 8.23 7.01 10.22
CA ARG A 64 8.67 8.40 10.06
C ARG A 64 9.23 8.67 8.66
N LEU A 65 10.09 7.78 8.16
CA LEU A 65 10.74 7.95 6.85
C LEU A 65 9.74 7.89 5.70
N ILE A 66 8.76 6.99 5.75
CA ILE A 66 7.74 6.90 4.69
C ILE A 66 6.86 8.16 4.65
N ALA A 67 6.50 8.73 5.80
CA ALA A 67 5.74 9.97 5.84
C ALA A 67 6.55 11.16 5.28
N GLN A 68 7.85 11.24 5.62
CA GLN A 68 8.74 12.27 5.07
C GLN A 68 8.94 12.11 3.57
N GLY A 69 9.14 10.87 3.09
CA GLY A 69 9.31 10.57 1.67
C GLY A 69 8.08 10.93 0.85
N ALA A 70 6.88 10.56 1.32
CA ALA A 70 5.62 10.91 0.67
C ALA A 70 5.41 12.43 0.60
N ARG A 71 5.66 13.15 1.70
CA ARG A 71 5.59 14.63 1.73
C ARG A 71 6.61 15.27 0.79
N ARG A 72 7.83 14.74 0.72
CA ARG A 72 8.84 15.22 -0.23
C ARG A 72 8.39 15.01 -1.67
N LYS A 73 7.80 13.85 -1.98
CA LYS A 73 7.25 13.54 -3.30
C LYS A 73 6.14 14.53 -3.69
N HIS A 74 5.27 14.87 -2.74
CA HIS A 74 4.15 15.80 -2.96
C HIS A 74 4.60 17.23 -3.34
N ARG A 75 5.82 17.64 -3.03
CA ARG A 75 6.34 18.95 -3.47
C ARG A 75 6.44 19.08 -4.99
N HIS A 76 6.47 17.95 -5.69
CA HIS A 76 6.68 17.86 -7.14
C HIS A 76 5.52 17.14 -7.85
N ALA A 77 4.42 16.88 -7.15
CA ALA A 77 3.27 16.17 -7.68
C ALA A 77 1.97 16.75 -7.10
N SER A 78 0.94 16.92 -7.93
CA SER A 78 -0.40 17.37 -7.49
C SER A 78 -1.11 16.31 -6.66
N VAL A 79 -0.92 15.05 -7.02
CA VAL A 79 -1.46 13.87 -6.34
C VAL A 79 -0.33 12.87 -6.09
N VAL A 80 -0.19 12.39 -4.86
CA VAL A 80 0.73 11.29 -4.53
C VAL A 80 -0.08 10.05 -4.19
N ILE A 81 0.08 9.02 -5.01
CA ILE A 81 -0.56 7.71 -4.83
C ILE A 81 0.40 6.82 -4.06
N VAL A 82 -0.07 6.25 -2.94
CA VAL A 82 0.74 5.46 -2.02
C VAL A 82 0.15 4.05 -1.91
N PRO A 83 0.58 3.09 -2.77
CA PRO A 83 0.18 1.70 -2.63
C PRO A 83 0.86 1.07 -1.41
N MET A 84 0.09 0.49 -0.50
CA MET A 84 0.62 -0.14 0.72
C MET A 84 -0.27 -1.30 1.20
N ALA A 85 0.27 -2.18 2.05
CA ALA A 85 -0.46 -3.26 2.71
C ALA A 85 -0.35 -3.12 4.24
N PHE A 86 -0.99 -2.09 4.79
CA PHE A 86 -1.11 -1.95 6.24
C PHE A 86 -2.10 -2.98 6.79
N THR A 87 -1.70 -3.68 7.85
CA THR A 87 -2.55 -4.61 8.61
C THR A 87 -2.84 -4.11 10.02
N ASN A 88 -2.12 -3.09 10.47
CA ASN A 88 -2.37 -2.42 11.74
C ASN A 88 -3.02 -1.05 11.46
N PRO A 89 -4.28 -0.82 11.91
CA PRO A 89 -4.99 0.43 11.69
C PRO A 89 -4.31 1.64 12.35
N ASP A 90 -3.69 1.47 13.51
CA ASP A 90 -3.00 2.59 14.18
C ASP A 90 -1.81 3.09 13.36
N TYR A 91 -1.12 2.18 12.64
CA TYR A 91 -0.02 2.57 11.74
C TYR A 91 -0.52 3.31 10.52
N LEU A 92 -1.66 2.87 9.96
CA LEU A 92 -2.32 3.53 8.84
C LEU A 92 -2.80 4.93 9.25
N ASP A 93 -3.48 5.04 10.39
CA ASP A 93 -4.00 6.31 10.92
C ASP A 93 -2.86 7.28 11.23
N GLY A 94 -1.80 6.83 11.92
CA GLY A 94 -0.63 7.65 12.18
C GLY A 94 0.07 8.15 10.90
N PHE A 95 0.12 7.31 9.87
CA PHE A 95 0.63 7.70 8.56
C PHE A 95 -0.28 8.72 7.87
N ALA A 96 -1.59 8.48 7.86
CA ALA A 96 -2.57 9.39 7.27
C ALA A 96 -2.56 10.76 7.98
N GLN A 97 -2.53 10.79 9.31
CA GLN A 97 -2.42 12.03 10.09
C GLN A 97 -1.12 12.80 9.76
N ALA A 98 0.01 12.09 9.66
CA ALA A 98 1.27 12.70 9.29
C ALA A 98 1.23 13.34 7.90
N LEU A 99 0.53 12.76 6.93
CA LEU A 99 0.34 13.33 5.60
C LEU A 99 -0.71 14.46 5.60
N GLY A 100 -1.78 14.31 6.39
CA GLY A 100 -2.88 15.27 6.53
C GLY A 100 -2.43 16.64 7.02
N ALA A 101 -1.33 16.70 7.77
CA ALA A 101 -0.69 17.95 8.13
C ALA A 101 -0.15 18.77 6.93
N THR A 102 -0.07 18.17 5.75
CA THR A 102 0.47 18.81 4.54
C THR A 102 -0.59 19.05 3.47
N ALA A 103 -1.47 18.08 3.24
CA ALA A 103 -2.50 18.13 2.20
C ALA A 103 -3.64 17.12 2.49
N PRO A 104 -4.81 17.23 1.84
CA PRO A 104 -5.90 16.26 1.98
C PRO A 104 -5.44 14.82 1.71
N VAL A 105 -5.94 13.89 2.52
CA VAL A 105 -5.64 12.45 2.45
C VAL A 105 -6.92 11.66 2.21
N HIS A 106 -6.90 10.80 1.20
CA HIS A 106 -7.96 9.85 0.92
C HIS A 106 -7.45 8.43 1.20
N LEU A 107 -8.16 7.73 2.05
CA LEU A 107 -7.87 6.32 2.38
C LEU A 107 -8.81 5.43 1.59
N LEU A 108 -8.26 4.64 0.69
CA LEU A 108 -8.96 3.64 -0.11
C LEU A 108 -8.41 2.26 0.21
N CYS A 109 -9.27 1.27 0.33
CA CYS A 109 -8.87 -0.11 0.59
C CYS A 109 -9.39 -1.04 -0.52
N LEU A 110 -8.49 -1.60 -1.31
CA LEU A 110 -8.85 -2.64 -2.27
C LEU A 110 -9.21 -3.92 -1.52
N VAL A 111 -10.42 -4.42 -1.74
CA VAL A 111 -10.95 -5.64 -1.11
C VAL A 111 -11.35 -6.66 -2.15
N ALA A 112 -11.07 -7.94 -1.88
CA ALA A 112 -11.49 -9.07 -2.68
C ALA A 112 -11.53 -10.33 -1.79
N PRO A 113 -12.28 -11.38 -2.17
CA PRO A 113 -12.22 -12.68 -1.53
C PRO A 113 -10.80 -13.27 -1.57
N LEU A 114 -10.46 -14.06 -0.55
CA LEU A 114 -9.11 -14.63 -0.41
C LEU A 114 -8.72 -15.54 -1.58
N ASP A 115 -9.65 -16.30 -2.10
CA ASP A 115 -9.46 -17.17 -3.26
C ASP A 115 -9.10 -16.39 -4.52
N ALA A 116 -9.76 -15.25 -4.77
CA ALA A 116 -9.42 -14.35 -5.88
C ALA A 116 -8.01 -13.75 -5.72
N VAL A 117 -7.63 -13.36 -4.51
CA VAL A 117 -6.27 -12.85 -4.21
C VAL A 117 -5.23 -13.94 -4.44
N ARG A 118 -5.48 -15.16 -3.97
CA ARG A 118 -4.58 -16.31 -4.14
C ARG A 118 -4.44 -16.72 -5.61
N ALA A 119 -5.54 -16.72 -6.38
CA ALA A 119 -5.49 -16.99 -7.81
C ALA A 119 -4.54 -16.01 -8.54
N ARG A 120 -4.63 -14.70 -8.23
CA ARG A 120 -3.74 -13.68 -8.80
C ARG A 120 -2.27 -13.84 -8.38
N LEU A 121 -2.03 -14.24 -7.12
CA LEU A 121 -0.67 -14.54 -6.65
C LEU A 121 -0.09 -15.74 -7.38
N THR A 122 -0.89 -16.80 -7.59
CA THR A 122 -0.49 -17.98 -8.36
C THR A 122 -0.15 -17.61 -9.80
N GLU A 123 -1.04 -16.86 -10.45
CA GLU A 123 -0.82 -16.42 -11.83
C GLU A 123 0.47 -15.59 -11.96
N ARG A 124 0.72 -14.67 -11.02
CA ARG A 124 1.96 -13.88 -10.99
C ARG A 124 3.19 -14.77 -10.80
N ALA A 125 3.14 -15.69 -9.83
CA ALA A 125 4.24 -16.60 -9.55
C ALA A 125 4.56 -17.48 -10.76
N ASN A 126 3.53 -18.01 -11.44
CA ASN A 126 3.69 -18.79 -12.67
C ASN A 126 4.33 -17.96 -13.79
N LYS A 127 3.93 -16.70 -13.99
CA LYS A 127 4.57 -15.79 -14.97
C LYS A 127 6.05 -15.51 -14.65
N GLU A 128 6.39 -15.50 -13.36
CA GLU A 128 7.77 -15.33 -12.86
C GLU A 128 8.57 -16.66 -12.83
N GLY A 129 7.98 -17.79 -13.23
CA GLY A 129 8.62 -19.12 -13.23
C GLY A 129 8.93 -19.65 -11.82
N ARG A 130 8.15 -19.26 -10.81
CA ARG A 130 8.30 -19.68 -9.42
C ARG A 130 6.99 -20.12 -8.78
N GLU A 131 7.05 -20.66 -7.61
CA GLU A 131 5.89 -20.92 -6.76
C GLU A 131 5.56 -19.72 -5.85
N ILE A 132 4.34 -19.69 -5.31
CA ILE A 132 3.97 -18.74 -4.25
C ILE A 132 4.80 -19.09 -3.00
N THR A 133 5.41 -18.08 -2.40
CA THR A 133 6.14 -18.26 -1.15
C THR A 133 5.17 -18.41 0.03
N GLU A 134 5.60 -19.12 1.08
CA GLU A 134 4.85 -19.24 2.34
C GLU A 134 4.53 -17.85 2.94
N PHE A 135 5.46 -16.92 2.80
CA PHE A 135 5.27 -15.53 3.23
C PHE A 135 4.12 -14.86 2.47
N GLU A 136 4.07 -14.93 1.14
CA GLU A 136 2.99 -14.36 0.33
C GLU A 136 1.64 -14.99 0.66
N PHE A 137 1.62 -16.31 0.85
CA PHE A 137 0.42 -17.06 1.21
C PHE A 137 -0.14 -16.61 2.57
N ARG A 138 0.69 -16.58 3.61
CA ARG A 138 0.29 -16.15 4.96
C ARG A 138 -0.12 -14.67 4.98
N ARG A 139 0.70 -13.78 4.41
CA ARG A 139 0.43 -12.34 4.42
C ARG A 139 -0.83 -11.97 3.61
N SER A 140 -1.14 -12.69 2.54
CA SER A 140 -2.39 -12.46 1.81
C SER A 140 -3.61 -12.74 2.69
N GLN A 141 -3.60 -13.81 3.47
CA GLN A 141 -4.65 -14.15 4.41
C GLN A 141 -4.78 -13.11 5.52
N GLU A 142 -3.67 -12.79 6.21
CA GLU A 142 -3.63 -11.79 7.28
C GLU A 142 -4.19 -10.43 6.81
N CYS A 143 -3.80 -9.98 5.61
CA CYS A 143 -4.29 -8.73 5.04
C CYS A 143 -5.79 -8.80 4.72
N VAL A 144 -6.27 -9.88 4.07
CA VAL A 144 -7.69 -10.01 3.72
C VAL A 144 -8.56 -10.06 4.97
N GLU A 145 -8.11 -10.74 6.02
CA GLU A 145 -8.82 -10.78 7.30
C GLU A 145 -8.85 -9.40 7.99
N ALA A 146 -7.71 -8.72 8.06
CA ALA A 146 -7.62 -7.38 8.64
C ALA A 146 -8.53 -6.39 7.91
N HIS A 147 -8.51 -6.39 6.57
CA HIS A 147 -9.24 -5.44 5.74
C HIS A 147 -10.77 -5.66 5.69
N ARG A 148 -11.30 -6.64 6.41
CA ARG A 148 -12.76 -6.74 6.69
C ARG A 148 -13.25 -5.67 7.66
N ALA A 149 -12.35 -5.13 8.47
CA ALA A 149 -12.66 -4.06 9.39
C ALA A 149 -12.79 -2.72 8.65
N PRO A 150 -13.72 -1.83 9.05
CA PRO A 150 -14.02 -0.59 8.32
C PRO A 150 -12.94 0.50 8.45
N ASN A 151 -11.95 0.31 9.32
CA ASN A 151 -10.93 1.30 9.66
C ASN A 151 -9.69 1.30 8.73
N PHE A 152 -9.77 0.62 7.57
CA PHE A 152 -8.69 0.60 6.59
C PHE A 152 -8.95 1.49 5.37
N GLY A 153 -9.98 2.33 5.39
CA GLY A 153 -10.35 3.24 4.32
C GLY A 153 -11.65 2.84 3.61
N ILE A 154 -12.04 3.63 2.61
CA ILE A 154 -13.22 3.36 1.79
C ILE A 154 -12.99 2.07 1.00
N PRO A 155 -13.84 1.04 1.13
CA PRO A 155 -13.66 -0.20 0.42
C PRO A 155 -13.92 -0.01 -1.09
N ILE A 156 -13.03 -0.57 -1.89
CA ILE A 156 -13.09 -0.61 -3.35
C ILE A 156 -13.07 -2.07 -3.78
N ASP A 157 -14.09 -2.51 -4.47
CA ASP A 157 -14.16 -3.88 -4.98
C ASP A 157 -13.07 -4.11 -6.04
N ALA A 158 -12.09 -4.92 -5.67
CA ALA A 158 -10.96 -5.27 -6.52
C ALA A 158 -11.19 -6.56 -7.34
N THR A 159 -12.40 -7.12 -7.37
CA THR A 159 -12.74 -8.24 -8.28
C THR A 159 -12.94 -7.76 -9.71
N ARG A 160 -13.26 -6.48 -9.89
CA ARG A 160 -13.49 -5.82 -11.18
C ARG A 160 -12.20 -5.63 -11.98
N GLU A 161 -12.35 -5.27 -13.24
CA GLU A 161 -11.23 -4.91 -14.11
C GLU A 161 -10.49 -3.65 -13.59
N PRO A 162 -9.16 -3.59 -13.68
CA PRO A 162 -8.39 -2.46 -13.16
C PRO A 162 -8.81 -1.08 -13.70
N ALA A 163 -9.29 -1.00 -14.95
CA ALA A 163 -9.77 0.25 -15.53
C ALA A 163 -11.06 0.74 -14.87
N GLU A 164 -11.98 -0.17 -14.54
CA GLU A 164 -13.23 0.15 -13.84
C GLU A 164 -12.96 0.59 -12.40
N ILE A 165 -11.98 -0.04 -11.73
CA ILE A 165 -11.54 0.36 -10.40
C ILE A 165 -10.99 1.80 -10.42
N VAL A 166 -10.20 2.13 -11.43
CA VAL A 166 -9.65 3.49 -11.58
C VAL A 166 -10.75 4.52 -11.81
N ALA A 167 -11.73 4.22 -12.67
CA ALA A 167 -12.89 5.10 -12.90
C ALA A 167 -13.70 5.34 -11.62
N ASP A 168 -13.97 4.29 -10.84
CA ASP A 168 -14.65 4.39 -9.54
C ASP A 168 -13.86 5.25 -8.54
N ILE A 169 -12.54 5.09 -8.49
CA ILE A 169 -11.67 5.91 -7.63
C ILE A 169 -11.72 7.37 -8.07
N GLN A 170 -11.61 7.66 -9.36
CA GLN A 170 -11.67 9.04 -9.86
C GLN A 170 -13.00 9.71 -9.53
N GLU A 171 -14.13 9.01 -9.71
CA GLU A 171 -15.45 9.49 -9.34
C GLU A 171 -15.54 9.82 -7.84
N LYS A 172 -15.11 8.89 -6.98
CA LYS A 172 -15.13 9.07 -5.51
C LYS A 172 -14.25 10.23 -5.04
N LEU A 173 -13.15 10.48 -5.72
CA LEU A 173 -12.21 11.55 -5.40
C LEU A 173 -12.54 12.87 -6.12
N ARG A 174 -13.53 12.87 -7.01
CA ARG A 174 -13.92 14.02 -7.86
C ARG A 174 -12.73 14.58 -8.65
N LEU A 175 -11.98 13.68 -9.26
CA LEU A 175 -10.77 13.96 -10.05
C LEU A 175 -11.05 13.88 -11.54
#